data_386cd4b1b40fd38a3827dc3207a0b2b8
#
_entry.id   386cd4b1b40fd38a3827dc3207a0b2b8
#
_cell.length_a   1.000
_cell.length_b   1.000
_cell.length_c   1.000
_cell.angle_alpha   90.00
_cell.angle_beta   90.00
_cell.angle_gamma   90.00
#
_symmetry.space_group_name_H-M   'P 1'
#
loop_
_entity.id
_entity.type
_entity.pdbx_description
1 polymer ?
#
loop_
_entity_poly.entity_id
_entity_poly.type
_entity_poly.pdbx_seq_one_letter_code
_entity_poly.pdbx_strand_id
1 'polypeptide(L)'
;MNSDKNIVLLGMMGAGKSTIGYLLSNKINSDFYDIDKIIEEEEGLKLSDIFKQKGENYFRKIEEKICLRILKLNKKIISLGGGSFLNNKVREEIQNNHISFWLNWNTSTIIKRIKKNKNRPMLKNMTENDINKLIIKRKKIYEKAHLKINCENLSKSEIINKIIKLYEGK
;
A
#
# COMPACT_ATOMS: atom_id res chain seq x y z
N MET A 1 -14.27 -17.94 4.43
CA MET A 1 -13.64 -16.78 5.08
C MET A 1 -14.67 -16.19 6.05
N ASN A 2 -14.41 -16.27 7.35
CA ASN A 2 -15.38 -15.86 8.39
C ASN A 2 -15.39 -14.35 8.73
N SER A 3 -14.57 -13.55 8.11
CA SER A 3 -14.49 -12.12 8.38
C SER A 3 -15.05 -11.30 7.23
N ASP A 4 -15.93 -10.35 7.53
CA ASP A 4 -16.44 -9.37 6.56
C ASP A 4 -15.48 -8.21 6.32
N LYS A 5 -14.33 -8.20 7.00
CA LYS A 5 -13.34 -7.14 6.92
C LYS A 5 -12.53 -7.19 5.62
N ASN A 6 -12.12 -6.03 5.14
CA ASN A 6 -11.18 -5.93 4.02
C ASN A 6 -9.77 -6.35 4.44
N ILE A 7 -9.01 -6.91 3.50
CA ILE A 7 -7.55 -7.09 3.62
C ILE A 7 -6.87 -5.85 3.03
N VAL A 8 -6.20 -5.08 3.87
CA VAL A 8 -5.55 -3.84 3.45
C VAL A 8 -4.03 -4.02 3.44
N LEU A 9 -3.44 -3.92 2.25
CA LEU A 9 -1.99 -4.02 2.06
C LEU A 9 -1.33 -2.66 2.13
N LEU A 10 -0.35 -2.50 3.01
CA LEU A 10 0.42 -1.27 3.17
C LEU A 10 1.93 -1.52 3.17
N GLY A 11 2.70 -0.47 3.03
CA GLY A 11 4.17 -0.52 2.97
C GLY A 11 4.74 0.44 1.94
N MET A 12 6.05 0.53 1.89
CA MET A 12 6.77 1.43 0.98
C MET A 12 6.42 1.18 -0.49
N MET A 13 6.61 2.21 -1.29
CA MET A 13 6.67 2.04 -2.73
C MET A 13 7.75 1.00 -3.09
N GLY A 14 7.47 0.12 -4.06
CA GLY A 14 8.37 -1.01 -4.36
C GLY A 14 8.21 -2.23 -3.44
N ALA A 15 7.36 -2.18 -2.42
CA ALA A 15 7.08 -3.33 -1.54
C ALA A 15 6.29 -4.46 -2.23
N GLY A 16 5.72 -4.22 -3.42
CA GLY A 16 5.00 -5.23 -4.18
C GLY A 16 3.52 -5.35 -3.83
N LYS A 17 2.92 -4.37 -3.15
CA LYS A 17 1.52 -4.37 -2.73
C LYS A 17 0.54 -4.68 -3.86
N SER A 18 0.63 -3.97 -4.99
CA SER A 18 -0.23 -4.20 -6.16
C SER A 18 -0.11 -5.62 -6.72
N THR A 19 1.13 -6.15 -6.79
CA THR A 19 1.37 -7.52 -7.28
C THR A 19 0.83 -8.56 -6.31
N ILE A 20 1.12 -8.41 -5.01
CA ILE A 20 0.63 -9.33 -3.98
C ILE A 20 -0.89 -9.25 -3.88
N GLY A 21 -1.47 -8.04 -3.91
CA GLY A 21 -2.92 -7.84 -3.85
C GLY A 21 -3.64 -8.52 -5.01
N TYR A 22 -3.17 -8.34 -6.23
CA TYR A 22 -3.73 -8.99 -7.41
C TYR A 22 -3.63 -10.51 -7.36
N LEU A 23 -2.46 -11.06 -6.99
CA LEU A 23 -2.29 -12.50 -6.88
C LEU A 23 -3.11 -13.10 -5.72
N LEU A 24 -3.21 -12.39 -4.61
CA LEU A 24 -4.04 -12.78 -3.47
C LEU A 24 -5.52 -12.80 -3.86
N SER A 25 -6.01 -11.78 -4.58
CA SER A 25 -7.41 -11.70 -5.02
C SER A 25 -7.80 -12.88 -5.90
N ASN A 26 -6.94 -13.25 -6.85
CA ASN A 26 -7.17 -14.43 -7.68
C ASN A 26 -7.20 -15.71 -6.86
N LYS A 27 -6.33 -15.82 -5.83
CA LYS A 27 -6.24 -17.04 -5.02
C LYS A 27 -7.43 -17.27 -4.12
N ILE A 28 -8.06 -16.20 -3.60
CA ILE A 28 -9.20 -16.30 -2.69
C ILE A 28 -10.53 -15.87 -3.33
N ASN A 29 -10.53 -15.67 -4.65
CA ASN A 29 -11.70 -15.25 -5.45
C ASN A 29 -12.38 -13.99 -4.86
N SER A 30 -11.62 -12.92 -4.67
CA SER A 30 -12.10 -11.64 -4.13
C SER A 30 -11.70 -10.49 -5.06
N ASP A 31 -12.45 -9.38 -5.02
CA ASP A 31 -12.08 -8.20 -5.81
C ASP A 31 -10.84 -7.49 -5.25
N PHE A 32 -10.07 -6.92 -6.16
CA PHE A 32 -8.85 -6.18 -5.86
C PHE A 32 -8.95 -4.72 -6.28
N TYR A 33 -8.60 -3.83 -5.35
CA TYR A 33 -8.59 -2.39 -5.53
C TYR A 33 -7.18 -1.83 -5.27
N ASP A 34 -6.58 -1.20 -6.28
CA ASP A 34 -5.31 -0.47 -6.14
C ASP A 34 -5.62 1.02 -6.11
N ILE A 35 -5.41 1.66 -4.97
CA ILE A 35 -5.76 3.07 -4.76
C ILE A 35 -5.00 3.98 -5.75
N ASP A 36 -3.72 3.71 -6.01
CA ASP A 36 -2.92 4.51 -6.94
C ASP A 36 -3.52 4.44 -8.37
N LYS A 37 -3.97 3.26 -8.81
CA LYS A 37 -4.62 3.09 -10.12
C LYS A 37 -5.98 3.76 -10.19
N ILE A 38 -6.81 3.64 -9.16
CA ILE A 38 -8.13 4.29 -9.13
C ILE A 38 -7.98 5.81 -9.23
N ILE A 39 -6.99 6.39 -8.53
CA ILE A 39 -6.68 7.82 -8.66
C ILE A 39 -6.33 8.18 -10.10
N GLU A 40 -5.45 7.40 -10.76
CA GLU A 40 -5.07 7.65 -12.16
C GLU A 40 -6.28 7.56 -13.11
N GLU A 41 -7.16 6.58 -12.91
CA GLU A 41 -8.37 6.37 -13.72
C GLU A 41 -9.38 7.51 -13.54
N GLU A 42 -9.66 7.94 -12.30
CA GLU A 42 -10.61 9.03 -12.05
C GLU A 42 -10.11 10.40 -12.47
N GLU A 43 -8.80 10.64 -12.35
CA GLU A 43 -8.19 11.91 -12.75
C GLU A 43 -7.85 11.97 -14.25
N GLY A 44 -7.86 10.84 -14.96
CA GLY A 44 -7.42 10.74 -16.35
C GLY A 44 -5.94 11.08 -16.55
N LEU A 45 -5.15 11.07 -15.48
CA LEU A 45 -3.74 11.50 -15.45
C LEU A 45 -2.89 10.49 -14.70
N LYS A 46 -1.62 10.36 -15.08
CA LYS A 46 -0.64 9.61 -14.28
C LYS A 46 -0.37 10.33 -12.96
N LEU A 47 -0.08 9.58 -11.90
CA LEU A 47 0.25 10.17 -10.60
C LEU A 47 1.33 11.25 -10.72
N SER A 48 2.34 11.02 -11.59
CA SER A 48 3.38 12.01 -11.89
C SER A 48 2.85 13.37 -12.34
N ASP A 49 1.84 13.32 -13.18
CA ASP A 49 1.29 14.52 -13.79
C ASP A 49 0.34 15.23 -12.82
N ILE A 50 -0.40 14.46 -11.99
CA ILE A 50 -1.19 15.02 -10.90
C ILE A 50 -0.29 15.80 -9.93
N PHE A 51 0.82 15.20 -9.49
CA PHE A 51 1.79 15.89 -8.62
C PHE A 51 2.39 17.14 -9.25
N LYS A 52 2.74 17.08 -10.54
CA LYS A 52 3.35 18.19 -11.27
C LYS A 52 2.37 19.33 -11.52
N GLN A 53 1.13 19.01 -11.90
CA GLN A 53 0.14 20.01 -12.32
C GLN A 53 -0.70 20.55 -11.16
N LYS A 54 -1.06 19.68 -10.20
CA LYS A 54 -2.01 20.00 -9.13
C LYS A 54 -1.36 20.02 -7.72
N GLY A 55 -0.14 19.51 -7.61
CA GLY A 55 0.65 19.50 -6.37
C GLY A 55 0.27 18.41 -5.36
N GLU A 56 1.11 18.27 -4.32
CA GLU A 56 0.93 17.23 -3.32
C GLU A 56 -0.34 17.39 -2.48
N ASN A 57 -0.68 18.62 -2.10
CA ASN A 57 -1.88 18.87 -1.27
C ASN A 57 -3.16 18.42 -1.97
N TYR A 58 -3.28 18.67 -3.27
CA TYR A 58 -4.41 18.19 -4.07
C TYR A 58 -4.44 16.66 -4.08
N PHE A 59 -3.29 16.03 -4.42
CA PHE A 59 -3.17 14.58 -4.44
C PHE A 59 -3.60 13.95 -3.10
N ARG A 60 -3.15 14.50 -1.96
CA ARG A 60 -3.50 13.96 -0.65
C ARG A 60 -4.99 14.04 -0.33
N LYS A 61 -5.67 15.09 -0.79
CA LYS A 61 -7.13 15.22 -0.63
C LYS A 61 -7.89 14.16 -1.42
N ILE A 62 -7.53 13.93 -2.69
CA ILE A 62 -8.19 12.91 -3.50
C ILE A 62 -7.83 11.50 -3.03
N GLU A 63 -6.58 11.25 -2.62
CA GLU A 63 -6.14 9.99 -2.03
C GLU A 63 -6.97 9.65 -0.78
N GLU A 64 -7.15 10.59 0.16
CA GLU A 64 -8.00 10.42 1.34
C GLU A 64 -9.44 10.07 0.94
N LYS A 65 -10.04 10.87 0.04
CA LYS A 65 -11.42 10.68 -0.42
C LYS A 65 -11.64 9.29 -1.03
N ILE A 66 -10.74 8.87 -1.92
CA ILE A 66 -10.82 7.58 -2.61
C ILE A 66 -10.59 6.44 -1.62
N CYS A 67 -9.57 6.54 -0.74
CA CYS A 67 -9.32 5.53 0.30
C CYS A 67 -10.56 5.30 1.16
N LEU A 68 -11.15 6.36 1.72
CA LEU A 68 -12.32 6.25 2.60
C LEU A 68 -13.56 5.71 1.86
N ARG A 69 -13.70 6.00 0.56
CA ARG A 69 -14.78 5.44 -0.26
C ARG A 69 -14.60 3.94 -0.48
N ILE A 70 -13.40 3.50 -0.87
CA ILE A 70 -13.12 2.08 -1.15
C ILE A 70 -13.12 1.25 0.13
N LEU A 71 -12.70 1.81 1.25
CA LEU A 71 -12.77 1.14 2.55
C LEU A 71 -14.19 0.81 3.00
N LYS A 72 -15.23 1.49 2.51
CA LYS A 72 -16.64 1.14 2.80
C LYS A 72 -17.10 -0.17 2.16
N LEU A 73 -16.37 -0.70 1.20
CA LEU A 73 -16.63 -2.03 0.65
C LEU A 73 -16.24 -3.10 1.68
N ASN A 74 -16.84 -4.29 1.54
CA ASN A 74 -16.57 -5.41 2.43
C ASN A 74 -15.95 -6.59 1.68
N LYS A 75 -15.12 -7.37 2.35
CA LYS A 75 -14.48 -8.59 1.81
C LYS A 75 -13.61 -8.31 0.57
N LYS A 76 -12.97 -7.16 0.51
CA LYS A 76 -12.11 -6.75 -0.60
C LYS A 76 -10.63 -6.76 -0.22
N ILE A 77 -9.78 -6.84 -1.24
CA ILE A 77 -8.34 -6.67 -1.10
C ILE A 77 -7.99 -5.28 -1.61
N ILE A 78 -7.37 -4.49 -0.77
CA ILE A 78 -7.07 -3.08 -1.05
C ILE A 78 -5.57 -2.84 -0.92
N SER A 79 -4.94 -2.36 -1.99
CA SER A 79 -3.55 -1.90 -1.99
C SER A 79 -3.52 -0.40 -1.79
N LEU A 80 -2.95 0.05 -0.68
CA LEU A 80 -2.79 1.47 -0.40
C LEU A 80 -1.62 2.09 -1.18
N GLY A 81 -1.74 3.36 -1.53
CA GLY A 81 -0.58 4.19 -1.89
C GLY A 81 0.46 4.20 -0.77
N GLY A 82 1.74 4.43 -1.11
CA GLY A 82 2.82 4.38 -0.11
C GLY A 82 2.73 5.46 0.98
N GLY A 83 1.86 6.46 0.82
CA GLY A 83 1.62 7.53 1.79
C GLY A 83 0.27 7.47 2.49
N SER A 84 -0.68 6.72 1.95
CA SER A 84 -2.08 6.76 2.40
C SER A 84 -2.26 6.41 3.89
N PHE A 85 -1.50 5.43 4.40
CA PHE A 85 -1.57 5.04 5.82
C PHE A 85 -1.00 6.10 6.79
N LEU A 86 -0.29 7.12 6.29
CA LEU A 86 0.17 8.26 7.09
C LEU A 86 -0.99 9.20 7.44
N ASN A 87 -2.04 9.21 6.63
CA ASN A 87 -3.26 9.98 6.90
C ASN A 87 -3.98 9.40 8.13
N ASN A 88 -4.29 10.24 9.11
CA ASN A 88 -4.89 9.79 10.38
C ASN A 88 -6.26 9.17 10.17
N LYS A 89 -7.15 9.82 9.38
CA LYS A 89 -8.51 9.33 9.14
C LYS A 89 -8.53 7.98 8.44
N VAL A 90 -7.70 7.83 7.39
CA VAL A 90 -7.55 6.56 6.65
C VAL A 90 -7.03 5.47 7.60
N ARG A 91 -6.04 5.80 8.44
CA ARG A 91 -5.47 4.84 9.38
C ARG A 91 -6.46 4.42 10.45
N GLU A 92 -7.18 5.35 11.05
CA GLU A 92 -8.22 5.09 12.07
C GLU A 92 -9.33 4.20 11.51
N GLU A 93 -9.83 4.50 10.29
CA GLU A 93 -10.81 3.67 9.60
C GLU A 93 -10.30 2.23 9.43
N ILE A 94 -9.06 2.09 8.98
CA ILE A 94 -8.45 0.77 8.77
C ILE A 94 -8.27 0.04 10.10
N GLN A 95 -7.81 0.72 11.15
CA GLN A 95 -7.56 0.09 12.44
C GLN A 95 -8.83 -0.38 13.13
N ASN A 96 -9.94 0.33 12.96
CA ASN A 96 -11.20 0.00 13.60
C ASN A 96 -11.99 -1.08 12.83
N ASN A 97 -11.99 -1.02 11.50
CA ASN A 97 -12.96 -1.75 10.67
C ASN A 97 -12.35 -2.81 9.75
N HIS A 98 -11.01 -2.85 9.56
CA HIS A 98 -10.36 -3.73 8.59
C HIS A 98 -9.16 -4.47 9.18
N ILE A 99 -8.52 -5.34 8.38
CA ILE A 99 -7.29 -6.02 8.77
C ILE A 99 -6.17 -5.56 7.85
N SER A 100 -5.17 -4.90 8.42
CA SER A 100 -4.05 -4.36 7.67
C SER A 100 -2.79 -5.22 7.79
N PHE A 101 -2.11 -5.41 6.65
CA PHE A 101 -0.87 -6.15 6.52
C PHE A 101 0.23 -5.23 6.00
N TRP A 102 1.25 -5.02 6.82
CA TRP A 102 2.44 -4.32 6.38
C TRP A 102 3.43 -5.27 5.70
N LEU A 103 3.65 -5.08 4.40
CA LEU A 103 4.70 -5.78 3.67
C LEU A 103 6.05 -5.13 3.98
N ASN A 104 6.75 -5.69 4.96
CA ASN A 104 8.02 -5.17 5.44
C ASN A 104 9.19 -5.84 4.71
N TRP A 105 10.06 -5.02 4.15
CA TRP A 105 11.29 -5.40 3.47
C TRP A 105 12.47 -4.68 4.08
N ASN A 106 13.67 -5.24 3.92
CA ASN A 106 14.90 -4.55 4.27
C ASN A 106 15.04 -3.26 3.47
N THR A 107 15.60 -2.23 4.09
CA THR A 107 15.78 -0.91 3.46
C THR A 107 16.58 -1.02 2.16
N SER A 108 17.66 -1.82 2.14
CA SER A 108 18.47 -2.06 0.95
C SER A 108 17.68 -2.66 -0.22
N THR A 109 16.76 -3.60 0.07
CA THR A 109 15.89 -4.20 -0.94
C THR A 109 14.91 -3.18 -1.51
N ILE A 110 14.32 -2.36 -0.67
CA ILE A 110 13.42 -1.28 -1.11
C ILE A 110 14.17 -0.27 -1.98
N ILE A 111 15.36 0.18 -1.57
CA ILE A 111 16.18 1.10 -2.35
C ILE A 111 16.52 0.53 -3.73
N LYS A 112 16.98 -0.73 -3.80
CA LYS A 112 17.26 -1.41 -5.08
C LYS A 112 16.05 -1.43 -6.00
N ARG A 113 14.85 -1.74 -5.47
CA ARG A 113 13.60 -1.80 -6.26
C ARG A 113 13.15 -0.42 -6.73
N ILE A 114 13.31 0.60 -5.90
CA ILE A 114 13.00 1.99 -6.25
C ILE A 114 13.91 2.46 -7.38
N LYS A 115 15.23 2.23 -7.29
CA LYS A 115 16.21 2.64 -8.30
C LYS A 115 15.97 1.96 -9.66
N LYS A 116 15.50 0.71 -9.68
CA LYS A 116 15.17 0.01 -10.93
C LYS A 116 13.90 0.58 -11.61
N ASN A 117 13.02 1.22 -10.87
CA ASN A 117 11.75 1.73 -11.39
C ASN A 117 11.83 3.25 -11.62
N LYS A 118 12.30 3.64 -12.81
CA LYS A 118 12.50 5.05 -13.22
C LYS A 118 11.19 5.88 -13.31
N ASN A 119 10.02 5.26 -13.22
CA ASN A 119 8.72 5.91 -13.43
C ASN A 119 8.09 6.52 -12.15
N ARG A 120 8.89 6.86 -11.15
CA ARG A 120 8.37 7.44 -9.89
C ARG A 120 8.86 8.88 -9.70
N PRO A 121 8.04 9.87 -10.05
CA PRO A 121 8.43 11.28 -10.08
C PRO A 121 8.81 11.84 -8.71
N MET A 122 8.16 11.40 -7.64
CA MET A 122 8.49 11.83 -6.27
C MET A 122 9.93 11.49 -5.83
N LEU A 123 10.61 10.59 -6.56
CA LEU A 123 11.95 10.12 -6.20
C LEU A 123 13.03 10.58 -7.18
N LYS A 124 12.65 11.27 -8.27
CA LYS A 124 13.60 11.66 -9.32
C LYS A 124 14.77 12.52 -8.80
N ASN A 125 14.53 13.30 -7.76
CA ASN A 125 15.51 14.23 -7.18
C ASN A 125 15.96 13.81 -5.77
N MET A 126 15.59 12.61 -5.29
CA MET A 126 15.98 12.15 -3.96
C MET A 126 17.29 11.37 -4.01
N THR A 127 18.20 11.74 -3.13
CA THR A 127 19.40 10.96 -2.86
C THR A 127 19.06 9.65 -2.16
N GLU A 128 19.97 8.69 -2.14
CA GLU A 128 19.78 7.45 -1.37
C GLU A 128 19.54 7.71 0.11
N ASN A 129 20.22 8.74 0.64
CA ASN A 129 20.05 9.16 2.03
C ASN A 129 18.63 9.70 2.30
N ASP A 130 18.07 10.48 1.36
CA ASP A 130 16.69 10.98 1.49
C ASP A 130 15.68 9.86 1.44
N ILE A 131 15.87 8.87 0.56
CA ILE A 131 15.03 7.68 0.49
C ILE A 131 15.11 6.90 1.80
N ASN A 132 16.31 6.76 2.37
CA ASN A 132 16.53 6.08 3.65
C ASN A 132 15.78 6.79 4.79
N LYS A 133 15.94 8.11 4.90
CA LYS A 133 15.19 8.93 5.88
C LYS A 133 13.68 8.78 5.72
N LEU A 134 13.18 8.76 4.48
CA LEU A 134 11.75 8.56 4.20
C LEU A 134 11.27 7.18 4.65
N ILE A 135 12.05 6.12 4.41
CA ILE A 135 11.74 4.76 4.85
C ILE A 135 11.65 4.71 6.37
N ILE A 136 12.64 5.25 7.07
CA ILE A 136 12.68 5.26 8.54
C ILE A 136 11.49 6.01 9.12
N LYS A 137 11.17 7.20 8.58
CA LYS A 137 10.01 8.00 9.00
C LYS A 137 8.70 7.24 8.83
N ARG A 138 8.49 6.57 7.68
CA ARG A 138 7.27 5.85 7.38
C ARG A 138 7.15 4.54 8.17
N LYS A 139 8.26 3.88 8.45
CA LYS A 139 8.31 2.63 9.22
C LYS A 139 7.60 2.78 10.56
N LYS A 140 7.85 3.88 11.30
CA LYS A 140 7.18 4.19 12.57
C LYS A 140 5.65 4.20 12.48
N ILE A 141 5.11 4.60 11.32
CA ILE A 141 3.67 4.61 11.10
C ILE A 141 3.17 3.24 10.62
N TYR A 142 3.92 2.56 9.75
CA TYR A 142 3.55 1.22 9.28
C TYR A 142 3.56 0.18 10.41
N GLU A 143 4.35 0.39 11.46
CA GLU A 143 4.35 -0.44 12.68
C GLU A 143 2.99 -0.44 13.41
N LYS A 144 2.11 0.52 13.11
CA LYS A 144 0.73 0.56 13.61
C LYS A 144 -0.24 -0.36 12.83
N ALA A 145 0.22 -1.07 11.81
CA ALA A 145 -0.58 -2.07 11.12
C ALA A 145 -0.90 -3.25 12.05
N HIS A 146 -2.05 -3.90 11.82
CA HIS A 146 -2.46 -5.06 12.61
C HIS A 146 -1.46 -6.21 12.53
N LEU A 147 -0.91 -6.45 11.34
CA LEU A 147 -0.01 -7.57 11.08
C LEU A 147 1.17 -7.12 10.21
N LYS A 148 2.35 -7.59 10.56
CA LYS A 148 3.58 -7.36 9.83
C LYS A 148 4.03 -8.65 9.17
N ILE A 149 4.28 -8.59 7.86
CA ILE A 149 4.88 -9.67 7.09
C ILE A 149 6.32 -9.30 6.79
N ASN A 150 7.29 -9.99 7.38
CA ASN A 150 8.69 -9.87 6.98
C ASN A 150 8.86 -10.62 5.65
N CYS A 151 9.03 -9.87 4.56
CA CYS A 151 8.98 -10.40 3.20
C CYS A 151 10.35 -10.80 2.66
N GLU A 152 11.44 -10.45 3.36
CA GLU A 152 12.79 -10.79 2.93
C GLU A 152 12.92 -12.32 2.83
N ASN A 153 13.53 -12.81 1.76
CA ASN A 153 13.72 -14.23 1.45
C ASN A 153 12.42 -15.03 1.23
N LEU A 154 11.26 -14.37 1.11
CA LEU A 154 10.00 -15.04 0.79
C LEU A 154 9.65 -14.85 -0.69
N SER A 155 9.18 -15.92 -1.31
CA SER A 155 8.50 -15.87 -2.60
C SER A 155 7.13 -15.18 -2.48
N LYS A 156 6.57 -14.74 -3.61
CA LYS A 156 5.22 -14.16 -3.64
C LYS A 156 4.18 -15.13 -3.09
N SER A 157 4.31 -16.41 -3.41
CA SER A 157 3.39 -17.46 -2.93
C SER A 157 3.43 -17.63 -1.42
N GLU A 158 4.63 -17.61 -0.82
CA GLU A 158 4.78 -17.71 0.64
C GLU A 158 4.21 -16.48 1.36
N ILE A 159 4.41 -15.27 0.80
CA ILE A 159 3.79 -14.04 1.35
C ILE A 159 2.26 -14.17 1.34
N ILE A 160 1.69 -14.60 0.22
CA ILE A 160 0.24 -14.77 0.06
C ILE A 160 -0.30 -15.82 1.05
N ASN A 161 0.37 -16.96 1.17
CA ASN A 161 -0.04 -18.01 2.11
C ASN A 161 0.00 -17.55 3.56
N LYS A 162 1.02 -16.74 3.93
CA LYS A 162 1.09 -16.13 5.27
C LYS A 162 -0.05 -15.15 5.50
N ILE A 163 -0.41 -14.32 4.52
CA ILE A 163 -1.53 -13.38 4.64
C ILE A 163 -2.82 -14.16 4.86
N ILE A 164 -3.10 -15.18 4.06
CA ILE A 164 -4.32 -16.00 4.17
C ILE A 164 -4.40 -16.64 5.56
N LYS A 165 -3.34 -17.34 5.97
CA LYS A 165 -3.30 -18.02 7.29
C LYS A 165 -3.55 -17.05 8.46
N LEU A 166 -2.95 -15.85 8.39
CA LEU A 166 -3.10 -14.86 9.46
C LEU A 166 -4.49 -14.17 9.41
N TYR A 167 -5.09 -14.06 8.25
CA TYR A 167 -6.43 -13.50 8.10
C TYR A 167 -7.51 -14.45 8.59
N GLU A 168 -7.39 -15.75 8.29
CA GLU A 168 -8.33 -16.79 8.73
C GLU A 168 -8.31 -17.04 10.24
N GLY A 169 -7.20 -16.72 10.90
CA GLY A 169 -7.05 -16.81 12.35
C GLY A 169 -7.56 -15.59 13.14
N LYS A 170 -8.21 -14.63 12.48
CA LYS A 170 -8.80 -13.42 13.06
C LYS A 170 -10.32 -13.42 12.96
#